data_2189b12902403c2c88914f98a2faf4b8
#
_entry.id   2189b12902403c2c88914f98a2faf4b8
#
_cell.length_a   1.000
_cell.length_b   1.000
_cell.length_c   1.000
_cell.angle_alpha   90.00
_cell.angle_beta   90.00
_cell.angle_gamma   90.00
#
_symmetry.space_group_name_H-M   'P 1'
#
loop_
_entity.id
_entity.type
_entity.pdbx_description
1 polymer ?
#
loop_
_entity_poly.entity_id
_entity_poly.type
_entity_poly.pdbx_seq_one_letter_code
_entity_poly.pdbx_strand_id
1 'polypeptide(L)'
;MTPQIISDELSVLCQRYHALLLAIDEQSITVAVGGTPSAEMLTALKFASNRRVVIEKWPAARLEKQLVPPQSAMEKTSTYQHTSEVEVQEDIPVVRFINQTLNSAIQRRASDIHFEPMTMHCRIRLRIDGVLQEVPSAPDELTPRLIARLKIMGKLDIAERRLPQDGQFTLQLDQERYSLRIATLPIHTGEKVVLRVLQTQQQALTLDTLGLSISALRLFKQVLRLPQGMILVTGPTGSGKTFTLYSAVRWLNSTSRNICSVEDPVEIPLEGINQTAVNAKSRLDFSRVLRALLRQDPDVIMIGEIRDSETADIAVKAAQTGHLVLSTLHTNSASETITRLRHLGVPGYLLASALKLIIAQRLVRKLCPHCREPVPSKPVSPHSSWSGPLRQWRPQGCNHCFSGYYGRVAIYDLLAFSPELQQTLSDDGKISCENPHDQNFHLNSLFNAGLTLVNEGITSLDEVFRVVGDGMEEED
;
A
#
# COMPACT_ATOMS: atom_id res chain seq x y z
N MET A 1 11.74 -40.82 -1.31
CA MET A 1 10.37 -40.25 -1.47
C MET A 1 9.40 -41.38 -1.16
N THR A 2 8.49 -41.19 -0.23
CA THR A 2 7.50 -42.21 0.17
C THR A 2 6.48 -42.42 -0.95
N PRO A 3 5.93 -43.65 -1.16
CA PRO A 3 4.99 -43.96 -2.24
C PRO A 3 3.76 -43.05 -2.30
N GLN A 4 3.37 -42.47 -1.19
CA GLN A 4 2.19 -41.60 -1.04
C GLN A 4 2.38 -40.21 -1.67
N ILE A 5 3.58 -39.63 -1.56
CA ILE A 5 3.90 -38.30 -2.13
C ILE A 5 3.90 -38.35 -3.66
N ILE A 6 4.38 -39.46 -4.26
CA ILE A 6 4.39 -39.66 -5.71
C ILE A 6 2.96 -39.78 -6.24
N SER A 7 2.04 -40.43 -5.48
CA SER A 7 0.63 -40.56 -5.83
C SER A 7 -0.08 -39.21 -5.89
N ASP A 8 0.18 -38.30 -4.94
CA ASP A 8 -0.47 -37.01 -4.86
C ASP A 8 0.02 -36.08 -5.97
N GLU A 9 1.32 -36.03 -6.25
CA GLU A 9 1.89 -35.23 -7.34
C GLU A 9 1.39 -35.69 -8.72
N LEU A 10 1.32 -37.01 -8.95
CA LEU A 10 0.78 -37.55 -10.19
C LEU A 10 -0.71 -37.33 -10.34
N SER A 11 -1.47 -37.36 -9.26
CA SER A 11 -2.90 -37.07 -9.25
C SER A 11 -3.17 -35.61 -9.64
N VAL A 12 -2.43 -34.65 -9.07
CA VAL A 12 -2.51 -33.21 -9.42
C VAL A 12 -2.12 -32.99 -10.89
N LEU A 13 -1.08 -33.72 -11.37
CA LEU A 13 -0.65 -33.61 -12.76
C LEU A 13 -1.73 -34.13 -13.71
N CYS A 14 -2.37 -35.26 -13.38
CA CYS A 14 -3.48 -35.82 -14.14
C CYS A 14 -4.67 -34.87 -14.22
N GLN A 15 -5.06 -34.22 -13.09
CA GLN A 15 -6.16 -33.25 -13.05
C GLN A 15 -5.91 -32.04 -13.96
N ARG A 16 -4.66 -31.59 -14.05
CA ARG A 16 -4.28 -30.48 -14.95
C ARG A 16 -4.57 -30.76 -16.43
N TYR A 17 -4.55 -32.05 -16.82
CA TYR A 17 -4.84 -32.48 -18.19
C TYR A 17 -6.23 -33.10 -18.35
N HIS A 18 -7.16 -32.86 -17.41
CA HIS A 18 -8.50 -33.46 -17.37
C HIS A 18 -8.45 -35.00 -17.48
N ALA A 19 -7.53 -35.60 -16.75
CA ALA A 19 -7.34 -37.04 -16.68
C ALA A 19 -7.45 -37.51 -15.22
N LEU A 20 -7.76 -38.78 -14.98
CA LEU A 20 -7.87 -39.37 -13.66
C LEU A 20 -6.82 -40.48 -13.50
N LEU A 21 -6.04 -40.40 -12.43
CA LEU A 21 -5.11 -41.48 -12.07
C LEU A 21 -5.89 -42.65 -11.47
N LEU A 22 -5.77 -43.81 -12.08
CA LEU A 22 -6.51 -45.02 -11.67
C LEU A 22 -5.68 -45.99 -10.81
N ALA A 23 -4.41 -46.22 -11.20
CA ALA A 23 -3.52 -47.13 -10.49
C ALA A 23 -2.06 -46.76 -10.72
N ILE A 24 -1.23 -47.12 -9.74
CA ILE A 24 0.24 -46.98 -9.79
C ILE A 24 0.83 -48.34 -9.46
N ASP A 25 1.49 -48.97 -10.42
CA ASP A 25 2.24 -50.22 -10.25
C ASP A 25 3.75 -49.93 -10.26
N GLU A 26 4.56 -50.97 -9.99
CA GLU A 26 6.04 -50.81 -9.98
C GLU A 26 6.61 -50.34 -11.32
N GLN A 27 6.00 -50.75 -12.44
CA GLN A 27 6.50 -50.50 -13.80
C GLN A 27 5.58 -49.64 -14.66
N SER A 28 4.34 -49.36 -14.22
CA SER A 28 3.35 -48.59 -14.98
C SER A 28 2.45 -47.72 -14.12
N ILE A 29 1.90 -46.69 -14.75
CA ILE A 29 0.78 -45.94 -14.22
C ILE A 29 -0.39 -46.01 -15.18
N THR A 30 -1.60 -46.19 -14.65
CA THR A 30 -2.84 -46.29 -15.44
C THR A 30 -3.64 -45.01 -15.25
N VAL A 31 -3.99 -44.35 -16.36
CA VAL A 31 -4.66 -43.04 -16.36
C VAL A 31 -5.88 -43.09 -17.28
N ALA A 32 -7.04 -42.64 -16.76
CA ALA A 32 -8.27 -42.51 -17.56
C ALA A 32 -8.35 -41.12 -18.22
N VAL A 33 -8.74 -41.10 -19.50
CA VAL A 33 -8.94 -39.87 -20.29
C VAL A 33 -10.26 -39.94 -21.07
N GLY A 34 -10.91 -38.78 -21.26
CA GLY A 34 -12.18 -38.69 -21.99
C GLY A 34 -12.06 -38.63 -23.52
N GLY A 35 -10.85 -38.47 -24.04
CA GLY A 35 -10.58 -38.32 -25.48
C GLY A 35 -9.22 -38.86 -25.91
N THR A 36 -8.62 -38.26 -26.92
CA THR A 36 -7.27 -38.60 -27.37
C THR A 36 -6.25 -37.88 -26.46
N PRO A 37 -5.34 -38.60 -25.77
CA PRO A 37 -4.36 -37.96 -24.89
C PRO A 37 -3.40 -37.06 -25.70
N SER A 38 -3.06 -35.87 -25.16
CA SER A 38 -2.08 -35.01 -25.79
C SER A 38 -0.65 -35.55 -25.64
N ALA A 39 0.21 -35.30 -26.62
CA ALA A 39 1.62 -35.68 -26.55
C ALA A 39 2.33 -35.06 -25.33
N GLU A 40 1.94 -33.85 -24.96
CA GLU A 40 2.47 -33.17 -23.78
C GLU A 40 2.10 -33.87 -22.48
N MET A 41 0.85 -34.30 -22.33
CA MET A 41 0.38 -35.06 -21.17
C MET A 41 1.17 -36.38 -21.01
N LEU A 42 1.34 -37.14 -22.09
CA LEU A 42 2.08 -38.38 -22.06
C LEU A 42 3.55 -38.17 -21.67
N THR A 43 4.18 -37.16 -22.21
CA THR A 43 5.56 -36.80 -21.90
C THR A 43 5.71 -36.36 -20.44
N ALA A 44 4.81 -35.51 -19.94
CA ALA A 44 4.81 -35.01 -18.56
C ALA A 44 4.60 -36.15 -17.55
N LEU A 45 3.63 -37.05 -17.79
CA LEU A 45 3.35 -38.18 -16.92
C LEU A 45 4.49 -39.24 -16.93
N LYS A 46 5.10 -39.47 -18.10
CA LYS A 46 6.25 -40.38 -18.22
C LYS A 46 7.47 -39.82 -17.49
N PHE A 47 7.71 -38.51 -17.60
CA PHE A 47 8.82 -37.85 -16.92
C PHE A 47 8.61 -37.84 -15.40
N ALA A 48 7.40 -37.48 -14.92
CA ALA A 48 7.09 -37.38 -13.49
C ALA A 48 7.07 -38.76 -12.80
N SER A 49 6.59 -39.81 -13.46
CA SER A 49 6.50 -41.15 -12.87
C SER A 49 7.73 -42.02 -13.09
N ASN A 50 8.54 -41.73 -14.11
CA ASN A 50 9.61 -42.57 -14.64
C ASN A 50 9.12 -44.01 -14.93
N ARG A 51 7.84 -44.18 -15.34
CA ARG A 51 7.15 -45.44 -15.57
C ARG A 51 6.42 -45.41 -16.91
N ARG A 52 5.98 -46.60 -17.34
CA ARG A 52 5.14 -46.74 -18.55
C ARG A 52 3.75 -46.17 -18.26
N VAL A 53 3.23 -45.28 -19.13
CA VAL A 53 1.88 -44.74 -19.03
C VAL A 53 0.93 -45.62 -19.83
N VAL A 54 -0.08 -46.18 -19.16
CA VAL A 54 -1.18 -46.96 -19.75
C VAL A 54 -2.42 -46.06 -19.75
N ILE A 55 -3.04 -45.93 -20.92
CA ILE A 55 -4.22 -45.07 -21.10
C ILE A 55 -5.48 -45.89 -21.21
N GLU A 56 -6.47 -45.60 -20.34
CA GLU A 56 -7.83 -46.07 -20.47
C GLU A 56 -8.73 -44.96 -21.01
N LYS A 57 -9.51 -45.27 -22.06
CA LYS A 57 -10.51 -44.31 -22.58
C LYS A 57 -11.84 -44.50 -21.86
N TRP A 58 -12.29 -43.47 -21.19
CA TRP A 58 -13.58 -43.43 -20.53
C TRP A 58 -14.54 -42.48 -21.23
N PRO A 59 -15.88 -42.69 -21.17
CA PRO A 59 -16.86 -41.73 -21.61
C PRO A 59 -16.71 -40.42 -20.80
N ALA A 60 -16.77 -39.27 -21.46
CA ALA A 60 -16.58 -37.98 -20.84
C ALA A 60 -17.49 -37.75 -19.61
N ALA A 61 -18.74 -38.17 -19.69
CA ALA A 61 -19.70 -38.09 -18.58
C ALA A 61 -19.31 -38.93 -17.35
N ARG A 62 -18.54 -40.02 -17.52
CA ARG A 62 -18.04 -40.85 -16.42
C ARG A 62 -16.81 -40.22 -15.79
N LEU A 63 -15.94 -39.62 -16.61
CA LEU A 63 -14.74 -38.91 -16.15
C LEU A 63 -15.08 -37.67 -15.34
N GLU A 64 -16.01 -36.85 -15.84
CA GLU A 64 -16.49 -35.63 -15.16
C GLU A 64 -17.12 -35.91 -13.79
N LYS A 65 -17.90 -37.02 -13.68
CA LYS A 65 -18.50 -37.39 -12.37
C LYS A 65 -17.45 -37.74 -11.31
N GLN A 66 -16.26 -38.19 -11.69
CA GLN A 66 -15.20 -38.55 -10.75
C GLN A 66 -14.12 -37.46 -10.58
N LEU A 67 -14.07 -36.47 -11.46
CA LEU A 67 -13.23 -35.26 -11.32
C LEU A 67 -13.89 -34.18 -10.46
N VAL A 68 -15.22 -34.20 -10.26
CA VAL A 68 -15.95 -33.34 -9.33
C VAL A 68 -15.93 -33.96 -7.94
N PRO A 69 -15.41 -33.31 -6.89
CA PRO A 69 -15.49 -33.86 -5.53
C PRO A 69 -16.97 -33.97 -5.12
N PRO A 70 -17.40 -35.08 -4.48
CA PRO A 70 -18.80 -35.31 -4.14
C PRO A 70 -19.24 -34.31 -3.07
N GLN A 71 -20.22 -33.45 -3.42
CA GLN A 71 -21.07 -32.81 -2.43
C GLN A 71 -22.11 -33.83 -1.95
N SER A 72 -22.11 -34.06 -0.63
CA SER A 72 -23.12 -34.73 0.15
C SER A 72 -23.46 -36.20 -0.16
N ALA A 73 -22.95 -37.09 0.68
CA ALA A 73 -23.72 -38.24 1.21
C ALA A 73 -23.18 -38.59 2.60
N MET A 74 -23.95 -38.28 3.63
CA MET A 74 -23.87 -38.92 4.96
C MET A 74 -24.25 -40.39 4.79
N GLU A 75 -23.40 -41.31 5.21
CA GLU A 75 -23.64 -42.38 6.19
C GLU A 75 -22.62 -43.53 6.09
N LYS A 76 -21.99 -43.75 7.26
CA LYS A 76 -21.46 -45.02 7.80
C LYS A 76 -20.28 -45.72 7.10
N THR A 77 -19.07 -45.63 7.61
CA THR A 77 -18.50 -46.68 8.49
C THR A 77 -17.15 -46.21 9.10
N SER A 78 -17.05 -46.47 10.38
CA SER A 78 -15.99 -46.17 11.33
C SER A 78 -14.61 -46.69 10.96
N THR A 79 -13.65 -46.02 11.48
CA THR A 79 -12.31 -46.37 11.93
C THR A 79 -11.20 -45.65 11.15
N TYR A 80 -10.47 -44.83 11.90
CA TYR A 80 -9.34 -43.94 11.57
C TYR A 80 -9.70 -42.48 11.27
N GLN A 81 -10.39 -41.80 12.21
CA GLN A 81 -10.48 -40.34 12.30
C GLN A 81 -10.33 -39.94 13.77
N HIS A 82 -9.10 -39.91 14.25
CA HIS A 82 -8.88 -39.43 15.63
C HIS A 82 -7.76 -38.41 15.77
N THR A 83 -7.24 -37.81 14.64
CA THR A 83 -6.23 -36.76 14.78
C THR A 83 -6.62 -35.42 14.15
N SER A 84 -7.58 -35.37 13.22
CA SER A 84 -7.94 -34.11 12.54
C SER A 84 -9.15 -33.36 13.13
N GLU A 85 -10.07 -34.06 13.83
CA GLU A 85 -11.25 -33.43 14.45
C GLU A 85 -10.92 -32.74 15.77
N VAL A 86 -9.93 -33.22 16.52
CA VAL A 86 -9.48 -32.59 17.76
C VAL A 86 -8.73 -31.29 17.48
N GLU A 87 -7.89 -31.24 16.44
CA GLU A 87 -7.20 -30.00 16.03
C GLU A 87 -8.17 -28.93 15.48
N VAL A 88 -9.22 -29.32 14.75
CA VAL A 88 -10.23 -28.39 14.22
C VAL A 88 -11.14 -27.84 15.33
N GLN A 89 -11.47 -28.62 16.35
CA GLN A 89 -12.25 -28.14 17.50
C GLN A 89 -11.44 -27.27 18.47
N GLU A 90 -10.14 -27.56 18.65
CA GLU A 90 -9.26 -26.75 19.49
C GLU A 90 -8.94 -25.37 18.89
N ASP A 91 -8.95 -25.22 17.56
CA ASP A 91 -8.67 -23.95 16.88
C ASP A 91 -9.88 -23.00 16.71
N ILE A 92 -11.11 -23.47 17.01
CA ILE A 92 -12.32 -22.65 16.88
C ILE A 92 -12.21 -21.30 17.63
N PRO A 93 -11.68 -21.22 18.88
CA PRO A 93 -11.52 -19.96 19.57
C PRO A 93 -10.55 -19.00 18.88
N VAL A 94 -9.42 -19.52 18.35
CA VAL A 94 -8.40 -18.74 17.64
C VAL A 94 -8.96 -18.19 16.33
N VAL A 95 -9.60 -19.02 15.52
CA VAL A 95 -10.22 -18.62 14.25
C VAL A 95 -11.31 -17.56 14.49
N ARG A 96 -12.15 -17.76 15.50
CA ARG A 96 -13.18 -16.80 15.87
C ARG A 96 -12.57 -15.46 16.30
N PHE A 97 -11.54 -15.47 17.14
CA PHE A 97 -10.85 -14.28 17.61
C PHE A 97 -10.19 -13.51 16.44
N ILE A 98 -9.47 -14.19 15.54
CA ILE A 98 -8.88 -13.57 14.34
C ILE A 98 -9.97 -12.93 13.48
N ASN A 99 -11.03 -13.67 13.17
CA ASN A 99 -12.11 -13.16 12.33
C ASN A 99 -12.80 -11.94 12.95
N GLN A 100 -13.09 -11.96 14.27
CA GLN A 100 -13.64 -10.82 14.97
C GLN A 100 -12.70 -9.60 14.93
N THR A 101 -11.40 -9.82 15.13
CA THR A 101 -10.40 -8.76 15.08
C THR A 101 -10.30 -8.17 13.67
N LEU A 102 -10.24 -9.00 12.63
CA LEU A 102 -10.17 -8.56 11.23
C LEU A 102 -11.45 -7.80 10.83
N ASN A 103 -12.63 -8.33 11.18
CA ASN A 103 -13.91 -7.67 10.93
C ASN A 103 -13.95 -6.29 11.59
N SER A 104 -13.63 -6.23 12.89
CA SER A 104 -13.58 -4.97 13.65
C SER A 104 -12.58 -3.98 13.05
N ALA A 105 -11.40 -4.44 12.60
CA ALA A 105 -10.39 -3.62 11.98
C ALA A 105 -10.88 -3.02 10.65
N ILE A 106 -11.51 -3.84 9.80
CA ILE A 106 -12.03 -3.41 8.50
C ILE A 106 -13.19 -2.43 8.70
N GLN A 107 -14.15 -2.73 9.56
CA GLN A 107 -15.27 -1.81 9.88
C GLN A 107 -14.79 -0.47 10.43
N ARG A 108 -13.72 -0.47 11.22
CA ARG A 108 -13.07 0.74 11.74
C ARG A 108 -12.10 1.38 10.77
N ARG A 109 -11.94 0.85 9.55
CA ARG A 109 -11.05 1.36 8.50
C ARG A 109 -9.59 1.42 8.93
N ALA A 110 -9.15 0.41 9.70
CA ALA A 110 -7.75 0.30 10.08
C ALA A 110 -6.88 0.07 8.84
N SER A 111 -5.75 0.77 8.75
CA SER A 111 -4.74 0.54 7.73
C SER A 111 -3.81 -0.62 8.07
N ASP A 112 -3.51 -0.80 9.36
CA ASP A 112 -2.61 -1.84 9.83
C ASP A 112 -3.18 -2.47 11.13
N ILE A 113 -2.97 -3.78 11.30
CA ILE A 113 -3.36 -4.55 12.46
C ILE A 113 -2.09 -5.18 13.03
N HIS A 114 -1.77 -4.87 14.26
CA HIS A 114 -0.57 -5.35 14.94
C HIS A 114 -0.95 -6.41 15.97
N PHE A 115 -0.34 -7.59 15.86
CA PHE A 115 -0.37 -8.63 16.85
C PHE A 115 1.01 -8.69 17.52
N GLU A 116 1.06 -8.33 18.78
CA GLU A 116 2.31 -8.11 19.51
C GLU A 116 2.34 -9.00 20.77
N PRO A 117 3.05 -10.14 20.71
CA PRO A 117 3.27 -10.96 21.90
C PRO A 117 3.94 -10.17 23.02
N MET A 118 3.35 -10.18 24.20
CA MET A 118 3.90 -9.65 25.45
C MET A 118 4.09 -10.80 26.43
N THR A 119 4.60 -10.53 27.62
CA THR A 119 4.89 -11.57 28.63
C THR A 119 3.63 -12.27 29.14
N MET A 120 2.49 -11.61 29.19
CA MET A 120 1.25 -12.13 29.81
C MET A 120 0.04 -12.15 28.87
N HIS A 121 0.16 -11.61 27.66
CA HIS A 121 -0.93 -11.52 26.69
C HIS A 121 -0.41 -11.17 25.31
N CYS A 122 -1.23 -11.35 24.26
CA CYS A 122 -0.97 -10.78 22.95
C CYS A 122 -1.68 -9.44 22.83
N ARG A 123 -0.93 -8.35 22.83
CA ARG A 123 -1.47 -7.02 22.62
C ARG A 123 -1.90 -6.85 21.16
N ILE A 124 -3.13 -6.40 20.95
CA ILE A 124 -3.65 -6.10 19.61
C ILE A 124 -3.79 -4.60 19.46
N ARG A 125 -3.22 -4.04 18.40
CA ARG A 125 -3.37 -2.63 18.07
C ARG A 125 -3.80 -2.43 16.63
N LEU A 126 -4.73 -1.53 16.42
CA LEU A 126 -5.20 -1.11 15.11
C LEU A 126 -4.64 0.27 14.80
N ARG A 127 -4.14 0.49 13.60
CA ARG A 127 -3.80 1.82 13.11
C ARG A 127 -5.01 2.40 12.39
N ILE A 128 -5.71 3.30 13.07
CA ILE A 128 -6.91 3.96 12.55
C ILE A 128 -6.58 5.43 12.33
N ASP A 129 -6.84 5.93 11.12
CA ASP A 129 -6.55 7.31 10.73
C ASP A 129 -5.11 7.77 11.10
N GLY A 130 -4.13 6.85 11.01
CA GLY A 130 -2.70 7.09 11.27
C GLY A 130 -2.25 6.91 12.72
N VAL A 131 -3.18 6.73 13.67
CA VAL A 131 -2.89 6.58 15.10
C VAL A 131 -3.10 5.13 15.53
N LEU A 132 -2.14 4.57 16.32
CA LEU A 132 -2.26 3.24 16.89
C LEU A 132 -3.17 3.26 18.11
N GLN A 133 -4.05 2.27 18.16
CA GLN A 133 -5.03 2.14 19.22
C GLN A 133 -5.13 0.70 19.67
N GLU A 134 -5.13 0.50 20.98
CA GLU A 134 -5.27 -0.81 21.58
C GLU A 134 -6.74 -1.25 21.56
N VAL A 135 -6.93 -2.51 21.24
CA VAL A 135 -8.23 -3.20 21.28
C VAL A 135 -8.11 -4.43 22.19
N PRO A 136 -9.20 -5.10 22.55
CA PRO A 136 -9.14 -6.27 23.41
C PRO A 136 -8.06 -7.25 23.00
N SER A 137 -7.18 -7.59 23.94
CA SER A 137 -6.04 -8.48 23.75
C SER A 137 -6.46 -9.94 23.76
N ALA A 138 -5.63 -10.80 23.17
CA ALA A 138 -5.79 -12.25 23.26
C ALA A 138 -5.07 -12.78 24.52
N PRO A 139 -5.61 -13.80 25.21
CA PRO A 139 -4.90 -14.52 26.25
C PRO A 139 -3.57 -15.09 25.77
N ASP A 140 -2.57 -15.17 26.65
CA ASP A 140 -1.24 -15.65 26.30
C ASP A 140 -1.26 -17.08 25.74
N GLU A 141 -2.07 -17.95 26.31
CA GLU A 141 -2.26 -19.33 25.89
C GLU A 141 -2.64 -19.49 24.41
N LEU A 142 -3.35 -18.49 23.85
CA LEU A 142 -3.75 -18.49 22.44
C LEU A 142 -2.70 -17.87 21.50
N THR A 143 -1.72 -17.12 22.06
CA THR A 143 -0.76 -16.34 21.25
C THR A 143 0.02 -17.19 20.26
N PRO A 144 0.63 -18.33 20.60
CA PRO A 144 1.39 -19.16 19.64
C PRO A 144 0.51 -19.70 18.50
N ARG A 145 -0.72 -20.14 18.85
CA ARG A 145 -1.70 -20.66 17.86
C ARG A 145 -2.21 -19.55 16.95
N LEU A 146 -2.41 -18.35 17.50
CA LEU A 146 -2.85 -17.17 16.76
C LEU A 146 -1.80 -16.77 15.72
N ILE A 147 -0.52 -16.71 16.11
CA ILE A 147 0.58 -16.41 15.19
C ILE A 147 0.69 -17.50 14.10
N ALA A 148 0.67 -18.77 14.49
CA ALA A 148 0.71 -19.89 13.55
C ALA A 148 -0.44 -19.81 12.53
N ARG A 149 -1.66 -19.51 12.97
CA ARG A 149 -2.82 -19.36 12.09
C ARG A 149 -2.68 -18.20 11.11
N LEU A 150 -2.17 -17.06 11.57
CA LEU A 150 -1.89 -15.91 10.70
C LEU A 150 -0.82 -16.25 9.64
N LYS A 151 0.23 -17.01 10.02
CA LYS A 151 1.25 -17.48 9.09
C LYS A 151 0.66 -18.42 8.04
N ILE A 152 -0.23 -19.33 8.43
CA ILE A 152 -0.97 -20.21 7.48
C ILE A 152 -1.76 -19.37 6.49
N MET A 153 -2.53 -18.39 6.97
CA MET A 153 -3.31 -17.50 6.10
C MET A 153 -2.41 -16.76 5.09
N GLY A 154 -1.24 -16.32 5.54
CA GLY A 154 -0.24 -15.64 4.70
C GLY A 154 0.63 -16.57 3.84
N LYS A 155 0.42 -17.90 3.91
CA LYS A 155 1.25 -18.93 3.24
C LYS A 155 2.73 -18.86 3.64
N LEU A 156 2.99 -18.54 4.91
CA LEU A 156 4.32 -18.45 5.49
C LEU A 156 4.72 -19.78 6.14
N ASP A 157 6.02 -19.99 6.33
CA ASP A 157 6.56 -21.16 7.02
C ASP A 157 6.33 -21.04 8.54
N ILE A 158 5.56 -21.97 9.11
CA ILE A 158 5.21 -22.00 10.54
C ILE A 158 6.40 -22.46 11.38
N ALA A 159 7.26 -23.33 10.82
CA ALA A 159 8.40 -23.90 11.53
C ALA A 159 9.55 -22.89 11.69
N GLU A 160 9.74 -21.99 10.71
CA GLU A 160 10.75 -20.94 10.80
C GLU A 160 10.22 -19.77 11.63
N ARG A 161 10.86 -19.52 12.79
CA ARG A 161 10.48 -18.47 13.77
C ARG A 161 11.61 -17.47 14.03
N ARG A 162 12.76 -17.63 13.38
CA ARG A 162 13.99 -16.86 13.63
C ARG A 162 14.23 -15.79 12.56
N LEU A 163 13.56 -15.91 11.41
CA LEU A 163 13.74 -15.00 10.28
C LEU A 163 12.44 -14.24 9.99
N PRO A 164 12.54 -12.98 9.58
CA PRO A 164 11.39 -12.23 9.07
C PRO A 164 10.78 -12.93 7.84
N GLN A 165 9.46 -12.88 7.74
CA GLN A 165 8.74 -13.44 6.59
C GLN A 165 7.66 -12.46 6.13
N ASP A 166 7.46 -12.39 4.82
CA ASP A 166 6.44 -11.57 4.17
C ASP A 166 5.54 -12.43 3.31
N GLY A 167 4.26 -12.10 3.29
CA GLY A 167 3.26 -12.80 2.51
C GLY A 167 2.05 -11.95 2.20
N GLN A 168 1.08 -12.55 1.54
CA GLN A 168 -0.16 -11.90 1.19
C GLN A 168 -1.31 -12.92 1.15
N PHE A 169 -2.49 -12.50 1.59
CA PHE A 169 -3.71 -13.29 1.47
C PHE A 169 -4.92 -12.40 1.21
N THR A 170 -6.00 -13.02 0.75
CA THR A 170 -7.26 -12.33 0.51
C THR A 170 -8.29 -12.80 1.54
N LEU A 171 -9.00 -11.86 2.13
CA LEU A 171 -10.11 -12.08 3.02
C LEU A 171 -11.40 -11.67 2.32
N GLN A 172 -12.43 -12.50 2.37
CA GLN A 172 -13.78 -12.15 1.92
C GLN A 172 -14.65 -11.81 3.11
N LEU A 173 -15.25 -10.62 3.10
CA LEU A 173 -16.08 -10.09 4.18
C LEU A 173 -17.26 -9.34 3.57
N ASP A 174 -18.49 -9.69 3.97
CA ASP A 174 -19.72 -9.01 3.53
C ASP A 174 -19.78 -8.79 1.99
N GLN A 175 -19.40 -9.80 1.18
CA GLN A 175 -19.30 -9.80 -0.28
C GLN A 175 -18.14 -8.96 -0.86
N GLU A 176 -17.38 -8.24 -0.05
CA GLU A 176 -16.19 -7.51 -0.48
C GLU A 176 -14.92 -8.34 -0.29
N ARG A 177 -13.96 -8.15 -1.18
CA ARG A 177 -12.63 -8.79 -1.09
C ARG A 177 -11.62 -7.77 -0.60
N TYR A 178 -10.94 -8.14 0.49
CA TYR A 178 -9.83 -7.37 1.06
C TYR A 178 -8.53 -8.11 0.85
N SER A 179 -7.55 -7.47 0.26
CA SER A 179 -6.20 -8.00 0.18
C SER A 179 -5.40 -7.52 1.39
N LEU A 180 -4.70 -8.44 2.07
CA LEU A 180 -3.89 -8.11 3.23
C LEU A 180 -2.46 -8.58 3.00
N ARG A 181 -1.49 -7.71 3.25
CA ARG A 181 -0.09 -8.10 3.40
C ARG A 181 0.18 -8.48 4.84
N ILE A 182 0.93 -9.54 5.03
CA ILE A 182 1.40 -10.00 6.34
C ILE A 182 2.92 -9.90 6.39
N ALA A 183 3.43 -9.32 7.46
CA ALA A 183 4.85 -9.32 7.78
C ALA A 183 5.04 -9.88 9.19
N THR A 184 5.98 -10.81 9.35
CA THR A 184 6.37 -11.35 10.65
C THR A 184 7.78 -10.93 11.00
N LEU A 185 8.02 -10.65 12.28
CA LEU A 185 9.33 -10.28 12.79
C LEU A 185 9.58 -10.99 14.13
N PRO A 186 10.68 -11.75 14.26
CA PRO A 186 11.10 -12.29 15.56
C PRO A 186 11.37 -11.17 16.57
N ILE A 187 10.79 -11.27 17.74
CA ILE A 187 11.02 -10.38 18.88
C ILE A 187 11.34 -11.20 20.13
N HIS A 188 11.77 -10.55 21.22
CA HIS A 188 12.15 -11.25 22.44
C HIS A 188 11.03 -12.15 23.02
N THR A 189 9.79 -11.74 22.89
CA THR A 189 8.60 -12.44 23.42
C THR A 189 7.90 -13.35 22.41
N GLY A 190 8.48 -13.59 21.23
CA GLY A 190 7.91 -14.43 20.19
C GLY A 190 8.01 -13.81 18.79
N GLU A 191 6.98 -13.92 17.96
CA GLU A 191 6.92 -13.30 16.64
C GLU A 191 5.84 -12.21 16.61
N LYS A 192 6.23 -10.97 16.34
CA LYS A 192 5.30 -9.90 16.04
C LYS A 192 4.77 -10.08 14.62
N VAL A 193 3.46 -9.91 14.47
CA VAL A 193 2.79 -9.94 13.15
C VAL A 193 2.13 -8.60 12.89
N VAL A 194 2.32 -8.09 11.68
CA VAL A 194 1.62 -6.89 11.19
C VAL A 194 0.88 -7.26 9.91
N LEU A 195 -0.43 -6.99 9.90
CA LEU A 195 -1.26 -7.11 8.72
C LEU A 195 -1.55 -5.70 8.19
N ARG A 196 -1.20 -5.43 6.94
CA ARG A 196 -1.57 -4.21 6.24
C ARG A 196 -2.77 -4.47 5.35
N VAL A 197 -3.84 -3.74 5.56
CA VAL A 197 -5.05 -3.81 4.73
C VAL A 197 -4.81 -3.00 3.46
N LEU A 198 -4.73 -3.70 2.32
CA LEU A 198 -4.67 -3.06 1.01
C LEU A 198 -6.10 -2.72 0.60
N GLN A 199 -6.40 -1.44 0.51
CA GLN A 199 -7.72 -0.98 0.07
C GLN A 199 -7.89 -1.33 -1.41
N THR A 200 -8.79 -2.26 -1.71
CA THR A 200 -9.16 -2.64 -3.08
C THR A 200 -10.19 -1.68 -3.67
N GLN A 201 -10.78 -0.81 -2.84
CA GLN A 201 -11.72 0.18 -3.37
C GLN A 201 -10.96 1.19 -4.20
N GLN A 202 -11.23 1.19 -5.48
CA GLN A 202 -11.00 2.31 -6.40
C GLN A 202 -11.89 3.50 -5.98
N GLN A 203 -11.73 3.99 -4.73
CA GLN A 203 -12.26 5.30 -4.38
C GLN A 203 -11.81 6.25 -5.47
N ALA A 204 -12.71 7.11 -5.91
CA ALA A 204 -12.48 7.95 -7.06
C ALA A 204 -11.16 8.70 -6.93
N LEU A 205 -10.08 8.12 -7.48
CA LEU A 205 -8.76 8.73 -7.61
C LEU A 205 -8.90 9.91 -8.57
N THR A 206 -9.42 11.02 -8.09
CA THR A 206 -9.60 12.22 -8.89
C THR A 206 -8.90 13.39 -8.20
N LEU A 207 -8.40 14.34 -8.99
CA LEU A 207 -7.77 15.55 -8.43
C LEU A 207 -8.73 16.35 -7.54
N ASP A 208 -10.02 16.31 -7.84
CA ASP A 208 -11.04 17.06 -7.12
C ASP A 208 -11.33 16.48 -5.71
N THR A 209 -11.01 15.20 -5.49
CA THR A 209 -11.17 14.54 -4.18
C THR A 209 -9.95 14.70 -3.25
N LEU A 210 -8.85 15.31 -3.71
CA LEU A 210 -7.65 15.50 -2.92
C LEU A 210 -7.82 16.48 -1.77
N GLY A 211 -8.83 17.38 -1.82
CA GLY A 211 -9.03 18.42 -0.82
C GLY A 211 -8.13 19.63 -1.00
N LEU A 212 -7.58 19.84 -2.20
CA LEU A 212 -6.85 21.05 -2.57
C LEU A 212 -7.79 22.27 -2.61
N SER A 213 -7.30 23.44 -2.21
CA SER A 213 -8.01 24.70 -2.46
C SER A 213 -8.22 24.91 -3.96
N ILE A 214 -9.20 25.72 -4.34
CA ILE A 214 -9.51 26.01 -5.75
C ILE A 214 -8.27 26.56 -6.49
N SER A 215 -7.52 27.45 -5.85
CA SER A 215 -6.28 28.02 -6.42
C SER A 215 -5.19 26.97 -6.58
N ALA A 216 -4.96 26.15 -5.55
CA ALA A 216 -3.98 25.06 -5.58
C ALA A 216 -4.31 24.01 -6.64
N LEU A 217 -5.57 23.62 -6.74
CA LEU A 217 -6.03 22.67 -7.76
C LEU A 217 -5.86 23.22 -9.19
N ARG A 218 -6.15 24.51 -9.38
CA ARG A 218 -5.95 25.19 -10.67
C ARG A 218 -4.48 25.21 -11.06
N LEU A 219 -3.60 25.60 -10.14
CA LEU A 219 -2.15 25.58 -10.34
C LEU A 219 -1.66 24.17 -10.66
N PHE A 220 -2.07 23.17 -9.90
CA PHE A 220 -1.66 21.79 -10.12
C PHE A 220 -2.09 21.28 -11.51
N LYS A 221 -3.35 21.52 -11.89
CA LYS A 221 -3.86 21.20 -13.24
C LYS A 221 -3.12 21.95 -14.36
N GLN A 222 -2.69 23.19 -14.09
CA GLN A 222 -1.89 23.98 -15.05
C GLN A 222 -0.51 23.36 -15.26
N VAL A 223 0.18 23.00 -14.18
CA VAL A 223 1.53 22.42 -14.23
C VAL A 223 1.48 21.00 -14.84
N LEU A 224 0.46 20.21 -14.55
CA LEU A 224 0.27 18.89 -15.16
C LEU A 224 0.07 18.92 -16.69
N ARG A 225 -0.31 20.06 -17.26
CA ARG A 225 -0.44 20.23 -18.73
C ARG A 225 0.87 20.53 -19.44
N LEU A 226 1.93 20.82 -18.68
CA LEU A 226 3.25 21.09 -19.29
C LEU A 226 3.74 19.83 -20.05
N PRO A 227 4.39 20.01 -21.19
CA PRO A 227 4.91 18.89 -21.96
C PRO A 227 6.08 18.21 -21.30
N GLN A 228 6.84 18.95 -20.46
CA GLN A 228 8.02 18.45 -19.77
C GLN A 228 8.24 19.18 -18.45
N GLY A 229 9.01 18.57 -17.58
CA GLY A 229 9.37 19.11 -16.26
C GLY A 229 9.17 18.10 -15.16
N MET A 230 9.51 18.47 -13.93
CA MET A 230 9.41 17.61 -12.76
C MET A 230 8.44 18.17 -11.75
N ILE A 231 7.53 17.31 -11.29
CA ILE A 231 6.59 17.57 -10.20
C ILE A 231 6.93 16.61 -9.06
N LEU A 232 7.15 17.14 -7.86
CA LEU A 232 7.49 16.34 -6.69
C LEU A 232 6.40 16.46 -5.63
N VAL A 233 5.99 15.32 -5.07
CA VAL A 233 5.13 15.26 -3.90
C VAL A 233 5.95 14.77 -2.72
N THR A 234 6.03 15.56 -1.66
CA THR A 234 6.88 15.28 -0.51
C THR A 234 6.10 15.16 0.78
N GLY A 235 6.68 14.47 1.75
CA GLY A 235 6.08 14.26 3.06
C GLY A 235 6.49 12.91 3.67
N PRO A 236 6.21 12.67 4.96
CA PRO A 236 6.50 11.40 5.63
C PRO A 236 5.69 10.25 5.03
N THR A 237 6.04 9.03 5.45
CA THR A 237 5.25 7.84 5.14
C THR A 237 3.82 8.01 5.67
N GLY A 238 2.83 7.66 4.85
CA GLY A 238 1.42 7.78 5.21
C GLY A 238 0.82 9.18 5.03
N SER A 239 1.53 10.15 4.44
CA SER A 239 0.97 11.49 4.13
C SER A 239 0.06 11.53 2.90
N GLY A 240 -0.12 10.40 2.18
CA GLY A 240 -1.01 10.32 1.02
C GLY A 240 -0.36 10.65 -0.32
N LYS A 241 0.97 10.71 -0.43
CA LYS A 241 1.72 11.02 -1.65
C LYS A 241 1.32 10.18 -2.85
N THR A 242 1.27 8.85 -2.68
CA THR A 242 0.89 7.90 -3.72
C THR A 242 -0.51 8.18 -4.26
N PHE A 243 -1.46 8.52 -3.37
CA PHE A 243 -2.81 8.86 -3.76
C PHE A 243 -2.86 10.13 -4.63
N THR A 244 -2.06 11.14 -4.28
CA THR A 244 -1.92 12.38 -5.06
C THR A 244 -1.30 12.12 -6.43
N LEU A 245 -0.21 11.33 -6.50
CA LEU A 245 0.41 10.95 -7.77
C LEU A 245 -0.52 10.11 -8.65
N TYR A 246 -1.21 9.13 -8.08
CA TYR A 246 -2.16 8.29 -8.84
C TYR A 246 -3.33 9.12 -9.39
N SER A 247 -3.84 10.09 -8.60
CA SER A 247 -4.87 11.02 -9.07
C SER A 247 -4.38 11.90 -10.22
N ALA A 248 -3.11 12.34 -10.15
CA ALA A 248 -2.48 13.12 -11.22
C ALA A 248 -2.28 12.29 -12.49
N VAL A 249 -1.71 11.08 -12.36
CA VAL A 249 -1.48 10.16 -13.48
C VAL A 249 -2.80 9.75 -14.13
N ARG A 250 -3.83 9.45 -13.34
CA ARG A 250 -5.16 9.13 -13.85
C ARG A 250 -5.81 10.32 -14.59
N TRP A 251 -5.61 11.54 -14.09
CA TRP A 251 -6.10 12.75 -14.77
C TRP A 251 -5.39 13.00 -16.11
N LEU A 252 -4.10 12.64 -16.21
CA LEU A 252 -3.30 12.74 -17.44
C LEU A 252 -3.61 11.63 -18.43
N ASN A 253 -4.20 10.52 -17.98
CA ASN A 253 -4.41 9.33 -18.77
C ASN A 253 -5.37 9.58 -19.93
N SER A 254 -4.87 9.42 -21.14
CA SER A 254 -5.61 9.52 -22.39
C SER A 254 -5.01 8.58 -23.44
N THR A 255 -5.75 8.24 -24.46
CA THR A 255 -5.29 7.37 -25.57
C THR A 255 -4.13 7.96 -26.38
N SER A 256 -3.89 9.27 -26.25
CA SER A 256 -2.82 10.00 -26.94
C SER A 256 -1.55 10.17 -26.11
N ARG A 257 -1.47 9.59 -24.89
CA ARG A 257 -0.32 9.71 -23.99
C ARG A 257 0.17 8.36 -23.53
N ASN A 258 1.46 8.13 -23.68
CA ASN A 258 2.12 6.97 -23.11
C ASN A 258 2.61 7.29 -21.70
N ILE A 259 1.93 6.71 -20.70
CA ILE A 259 2.25 6.90 -19.30
C ILE A 259 2.89 5.64 -18.75
N CYS A 260 4.10 5.77 -18.21
CA CYS A 260 4.86 4.68 -17.61
C CYS A 260 5.17 4.95 -16.16
N SER A 261 5.21 3.91 -15.33
CA SER A 261 5.65 4.03 -13.95
C SER A 261 6.68 2.98 -13.54
N VAL A 262 7.45 3.33 -12.49
CA VAL A 262 8.29 2.40 -11.73
C VAL A 262 7.98 2.56 -10.24
N GLU A 263 7.65 1.45 -9.57
CA GLU A 263 7.08 1.45 -8.20
C GLU A 263 7.63 0.30 -7.35
N ASP A 264 7.66 0.47 -6.02
CA ASP A 264 8.14 -0.56 -5.07
C ASP A 264 7.17 -0.76 -3.88
N PRO A 265 6.16 -1.61 -4.06
CA PRO A 265 5.61 -2.16 -5.29
C PRO A 265 4.48 -1.30 -5.88
N VAL A 266 3.83 -1.76 -6.95
CA VAL A 266 2.55 -1.19 -7.44
C VAL A 266 1.46 -1.40 -6.37
N GLU A 267 0.92 -0.28 -5.85
CA GLU A 267 -0.11 -0.33 -4.80
C GLU A 267 -1.52 -0.59 -5.36
N ILE A 268 -1.86 0.06 -6.47
CA ILE A 268 -3.16 -0.07 -7.14
C ILE A 268 -2.91 -0.15 -8.66
N PRO A 269 -3.36 -1.22 -9.34
CA PRO A 269 -3.32 -1.26 -10.80
C PRO A 269 -4.21 -0.17 -11.41
N LEU A 270 -3.65 0.61 -12.31
CA LEU A 270 -4.35 1.67 -13.05
C LEU A 270 -4.50 1.27 -14.52
N GLU A 271 -5.74 1.21 -14.98
CA GLU A 271 -6.02 0.91 -16.38
C GLU A 271 -5.43 1.99 -17.30
N GLY A 272 -4.83 1.56 -18.41
CA GLY A 272 -4.23 2.46 -19.40
C GLY A 272 -2.86 3.01 -19.04
N ILE A 273 -2.21 2.49 -17.98
CA ILE A 273 -0.89 2.92 -17.51
C ILE A 273 0.06 1.72 -17.46
N ASN A 274 1.27 1.89 -17.97
CA ASN A 274 2.31 0.85 -17.98
C ASN A 274 3.08 0.88 -16.65
N GLN A 275 2.60 0.12 -15.67
CA GLN A 275 3.17 0.09 -14.32
C GLN A 275 4.20 -1.05 -14.19
N THR A 276 5.43 -0.72 -13.79
CA THR A 276 6.53 -1.67 -13.56
C THR A 276 6.86 -1.72 -12.07
N ALA A 277 6.81 -2.92 -11.48
CA ALA A 277 7.26 -3.13 -10.11
C ALA A 277 8.77 -3.41 -10.05
N VAL A 278 9.45 -2.80 -9.08
CA VAL A 278 10.83 -3.15 -8.69
C VAL A 278 10.87 -4.61 -8.22
N ASN A 279 11.94 -5.34 -8.59
CA ASN A 279 12.10 -6.72 -8.20
C ASN A 279 13.58 -7.03 -7.93
N ALA A 280 13.92 -7.14 -6.66
CA ALA A 280 15.28 -7.42 -6.21
C ALA A 280 15.82 -8.78 -6.71
N LYS A 281 14.96 -9.80 -6.86
CA LYS A 281 15.35 -11.14 -7.34
C LYS A 281 15.84 -11.11 -8.78
N SER A 282 15.25 -10.26 -9.62
CA SER A 282 15.64 -10.06 -11.02
C SER A 282 16.61 -8.88 -11.21
N ARG A 283 17.08 -8.26 -10.12
CA ARG A 283 17.92 -7.06 -10.12
C ARG A 283 17.30 -5.89 -10.91
N LEU A 284 15.98 -5.78 -10.87
CA LEU A 284 15.23 -4.65 -11.41
C LEU A 284 15.08 -3.61 -10.30
N ASP A 285 15.98 -2.64 -10.25
CA ASP A 285 15.93 -1.45 -9.39
C ASP A 285 15.34 -0.24 -10.12
N PHE A 286 15.11 0.86 -9.39
CA PHE A 286 14.54 2.08 -9.94
C PHE A 286 15.35 2.64 -11.12
N SER A 287 16.69 2.72 -10.99
CA SER A 287 17.55 3.31 -12.00
C SER A 287 17.55 2.50 -13.29
N ARG A 288 17.60 1.17 -13.17
CA ARG A 288 17.59 0.26 -14.33
C ARG A 288 16.26 0.27 -15.07
N VAL A 289 15.14 0.25 -14.34
CA VAL A 289 13.81 0.35 -14.95
C VAL A 289 13.64 1.71 -15.62
N LEU A 290 14.00 2.80 -14.95
CA LEU A 290 13.88 4.16 -15.50
C LEU A 290 14.68 4.34 -16.82
N ARG A 291 15.91 3.82 -16.90
CA ARG A 291 16.66 3.81 -18.16
C ARG A 291 15.96 3.01 -19.26
N ALA A 292 15.27 1.93 -18.91
CA ALA A 292 14.51 1.17 -19.90
C ALA A 292 13.27 1.92 -20.36
N LEU A 293 12.54 2.56 -19.43
CA LEU A 293 11.36 3.36 -19.73
C LEU A 293 11.65 4.51 -20.70
N LEU A 294 12.81 5.18 -20.59
CA LEU A 294 13.23 6.23 -21.52
C LEU A 294 13.38 5.77 -22.97
N ARG A 295 13.39 4.46 -23.24
CA ARG A 295 13.39 3.86 -24.59
C ARG A 295 12.03 3.28 -25.00
N GLN A 296 10.99 3.55 -24.22
CA GLN A 296 9.62 3.11 -24.47
C GLN A 296 8.72 4.25 -24.95
N ASP A 297 9.32 5.34 -25.45
CA ASP A 297 8.59 6.53 -25.93
C ASP A 297 7.55 7.07 -24.93
N PRO A 298 7.92 7.35 -23.67
CA PRO A 298 6.97 7.83 -22.68
C PRO A 298 6.77 9.34 -22.78
N ASP A 299 5.53 9.81 -22.66
CA ASP A 299 5.21 11.23 -22.46
C ASP A 299 5.29 11.60 -20.98
N VAL A 300 4.84 10.68 -20.10
CA VAL A 300 4.77 10.89 -18.65
C VAL A 300 5.44 9.71 -17.95
N ILE A 301 6.32 10.02 -17.02
CA ILE A 301 7.03 9.03 -16.20
C ILE A 301 6.69 9.27 -14.74
N MET A 302 6.11 8.27 -14.06
CA MET A 302 5.93 8.30 -12.62
C MET A 302 6.99 7.41 -11.95
N ILE A 303 7.75 8.00 -11.03
CA ILE A 303 8.75 7.29 -10.22
C ILE A 303 8.20 7.26 -8.80
N GLY A 304 7.98 6.06 -8.25
CA GLY A 304 7.40 5.90 -6.91
C GLY A 304 8.12 6.75 -5.88
N GLU A 305 9.45 6.70 -5.86
CA GLU A 305 10.28 7.56 -5.02
C GLU A 305 11.72 7.68 -5.54
N ILE A 306 12.39 8.77 -5.17
CA ILE A 306 13.82 9.00 -5.44
C ILE A 306 14.60 8.81 -4.13
N ARG A 307 15.42 7.74 -4.07
CA ARG A 307 16.22 7.40 -2.88
C ARG A 307 17.71 7.68 -3.04
N ASP A 308 18.22 7.59 -4.25
CA ASP A 308 19.65 7.60 -4.59
C ASP A 308 20.00 8.62 -5.68
N SER A 309 21.30 8.90 -5.80
CA SER A 309 21.82 9.89 -6.74
C SER A 309 21.62 9.49 -8.19
N GLU A 310 21.71 8.19 -8.50
CA GLU A 310 21.58 7.70 -9.87
C GLU A 310 20.15 7.89 -10.40
N THR A 311 19.16 7.51 -9.60
CA THR A 311 17.73 7.73 -9.90
C THR A 311 17.41 9.21 -10.03
N ALA A 312 17.98 10.07 -9.14
CA ALA A 312 17.79 11.51 -9.17
C ALA A 312 18.32 12.14 -10.47
N ASP A 313 19.54 11.78 -10.87
CA ASP A 313 20.19 12.27 -12.09
C ASP A 313 19.39 11.90 -13.35
N ILE A 314 18.96 10.63 -13.47
CA ILE A 314 18.18 10.17 -14.62
C ILE A 314 16.82 10.87 -14.66
N ALA A 315 16.14 11.01 -13.52
CA ALA A 315 14.82 11.65 -13.42
C ALA A 315 14.86 13.12 -13.84
N VAL A 316 15.89 13.88 -13.37
CA VAL A 316 16.07 15.30 -13.71
C VAL A 316 16.38 15.47 -15.19
N LYS A 317 17.26 14.64 -15.75
CA LYS A 317 17.57 14.65 -17.18
C LYS A 317 16.35 14.31 -18.04
N ALA A 318 15.56 13.33 -17.64
CA ALA A 318 14.30 13.00 -18.31
C ALA A 318 13.34 14.20 -18.35
N ALA A 319 13.22 14.90 -17.21
CA ALA A 319 12.37 16.10 -17.09
C ALA A 319 12.84 17.28 -17.97
N GLN A 320 14.11 17.30 -18.37
CA GLN A 320 14.67 18.33 -19.27
C GLN A 320 14.54 17.93 -20.76
N THR A 321 14.36 16.64 -21.04
CA THR A 321 14.41 16.10 -22.41
C THR A 321 13.06 15.63 -22.94
N GLY A 322 12.00 16.38 -22.64
CA GLY A 322 10.69 16.19 -23.25
C GLY A 322 9.70 15.33 -22.45
N HIS A 323 10.02 14.96 -21.20
CA HIS A 323 9.15 14.12 -20.38
C HIS A 323 8.57 14.88 -19.19
N LEU A 324 7.30 14.64 -18.88
CA LEU A 324 6.71 15.07 -17.60
C LEU A 324 7.01 13.99 -16.55
N VAL A 325 7.85 14.33 -15.57
CA VAL A 325 8.26 13.42 -14.51
C VAL A 325 7.53 13.74 -13.22
N LEU A 326 6.85 12.74 -12.65
CA LEU A 326 6.20 12.82 -11.34
C LEU A 326 6.92 11.88 -10.37
N SER A 327 7.25 12.37 -9.16
CA SER A 327 7.90 11.51 -8.17
C SER A 327 7.62 11.92 -6.74
N THR A 328 8.09 11.10 -5.77
CA THR A 328 8.03 11.45 -4.35
C THR A 328 9.41 11.51 -3.70
N LEU A 329 9.46 12.27 -2.62
CA LEU A 329 10.58 12.30 -1.67
C LEU A 329 10.05 12.26 -0.23
N HIS A 330 10.91 11.82 0.71
CA HIS A 330 10.62 11.80 2.13
C HIS A 330 11.28 12.98 2.83
N THR A 331 10.82 14.19 2.50
CA THR A 331 11.26 15.46 3.11
C THR A 331 10.06 16.17 3.74
N ASN A 332 10.30 17.06 4.67
CA ASN A 332 9.23 17.69 5.46
C ASN A 332 8.66 18.95 4.82
N SER A 333 9.44 19.64 4.00
CA SER A 333 9.06 20.87 3.31
C SER A 333 9.52 20.89 1.86
N ALA A 334 9.06 21.88 1.10
CA ALA A 334 9.50 22.09 -0.27
C ALA A 334 10.98 22.52 -0.35
N SER A 335 11.43 23.36 0.58
CA SER A 335 12.84 23.80 0.67
C SER A 335 13.77 22.63 1.01
N GLU A 336 13.39 21.80 1.98
CA GLU A 336 14.15 20.59 2.33
C GLU A 336 14.24 19.63 1.13
N THR A 337 13.22 19.57 0.27
CA THR A 337 13.22 18.78 -0.95
C THR A 337 14.33 19.22 -1.90
N ILE A 338 14.50 20.51 -2.11
CA ILE A 338 15.58 21.07 -2.95
C ILE A 338 16.95 20.73 -2.36
N THR A 339 17.11 20.96 -1.06
CA THR A 339 18.33 20.62 -0.32
C THR A 339 18.66 19.11 -0.46
N ARG A 340 17.65 18.25 -0.33
CA ARG A 340 17.82 16.82 -0.48
C ARG A 340 18.30 16.42 -1.88
N LEU A 341 17.73 17.00 -2.93
CA LEU A 341 18.17 16.74 -4.30
C LEU A 341 19.61 17.24 -4.56
N ARG A 342 20.00 18.37 -3.97
CA ARG A 342 21.41 18.83 -4.00
C ARG A 342 22.34 17.85 -3.30
N HIS A 343 21.94 17.33 -2.13
CA HIS A 343 22.72 16.28 -1.43
C HIS A 343 22.80 14.96 -2.23
N LEU A 344 21.83 14.67 -3.07
CA LEU A 344 21.88 13.56 -4.01
C LEU A 344 22.79 13.85 -5.23
N GLY A 345 23.47 15.01 -5.25
CA GLY A 345 24.44 15.38 -6.28
C GLY A 345 23.84 16.10 -7.50
N VAL A 346 22.57 16.50 -7.45
CA VAL A 346 21.96 17.23 -8.57
C VAL A 346 22.31 18.72 -8.48
N PRO A 347 23.01 19.30 -9.48
CA PRO A 347 23.37 20.72 -9.49
C PRO A 347 22.15 21.65 -9.51
N GLY A 348 22.29 22.83 -8.90
CA GLY A 348 21.20 23.83 -8.79
C GLY A 348 20.63 24.26 -10.14
N TYR A 349 21.45 24.47 -11.15
CA TYR A 349 21.01 24.86 -12.49
C TYR A 349 20.18 23.80 -13.20
N LEU A 350 20.43 22.50 -12.94
CA LEU A 350 19.61 21.41 -13.47
C LEU A 350 18.26 21.36 -12.75
N LEU A 351 18.24 21.54 -11.44
CA LEU A 351 17.00 21.63 -10.67
C LEU A 351 16.14 22.82 -11.11
N ALA A 352 16.75 24.00 -11.32
CA ALA A 352 16.08 25.19 -11.78
C ALA A 352 15.32 25.00 -13.10
N SER A 353 15.94 24.31 -14.06
CA SER A 353 15.32 24.04 -15.35
C SER A 353 14.27 22.96 -15.31
N ALA A 354 14.48 21.90 -14.49
CA ALA A 354 13.62 20.73 -14.43
C ALA A 354 12.38 20.94 -13.54
N LEU A 355 12.55 21.48 -12.33
CA LEU A 355 11.46 21.59 -11.36
C LEU A 355 10.39 22.60 -11.80
N LYS A 356 9.12 22.18 -11.70
CA LYS A 356 7.95 23.02 -12.00
C LYS A 356 7.07 23.20 -10.77
N LEU A 357 6.95 22.19 -9.92
CA LEU A 357 6.12 22.23 -8.72
C LEU A 357 6.63 21.24 -7.67
N ILE A 358 6.71 21.68 -6.43
CA ILE A 358 6.85 20.81 -5.27
C ILE A 358 5.59 20.96 -4.42
N ILE A 359 5.02 19.82 -4.01
CA ILE A 359 3.83 19.75 -3.17
C ILE A 359 4.23 19.06 -1.87
N ALA A 360 4.37 19.81 -0.79
CA ALA A 360 4.51 19.23 0.53
C ALA A 360 3.12 18.87 1.07
N GLN A 361 2.96 17.67 1.61
CA GLN A 361 1.66 17.11 1.97
C GLN A 361 1.69 16.43 3.33
N ARG A 362 0.64 16.67 4.13
CA ARG A 362 0.35 15.97 5.38
C ARG A 362 -1.12 15.55 5.42
N LEU A 363 -1.41 14.56 6.25
CA LEU A 363 -2.79 14.16 6.56
C LEU A 363 -3.09 14.50 8.02
N VAL A 364 -4.17 15.25 8.25
CA VAL A 364 -4.74 15.52 9.57
C VAL A 364 -6.06 14.76 9.72
N ARG A 365 -6.38 14.33 10.94
CA ARG A 365 -7.65 13.65 11.23
C ARG A 365 -8.79 14.67 11.20
N LYS A 366 -9.91 14.26 10.63
CA LYS A 366 -11.13 15.06 10.64
C LYS A 366 -11.87 14.87 11.96
N LEU A 367 -12.33 15.95 12.56
CA LEU A 367 -13.26 15.88 13.69
C LEU A 367 -14.55 15.16 13.28
N CYS A 368 -15.06 14.37 14.20
CA CYS A 368 -16.32 13.69 14.00
C CYS A 368 -17.47 14.71 13.92
N PRO A 369 -18.27 14.73 12.86
CA PRO A 369 -19.36 15.70 12.73
C PRO A 369 -20.46 15.53 13.77
N HIS A 370 -20.58 14.34 14.38
CA HIS A 370 -21.63 14.01 15.35
C HIS A 370 -21.29 14.46 16.77
N CYS A 371 -20.01 14.64 17.12
CA CYS A 371 -19.61 14.91 18.49
C CYS A 371 -18.55 16.00 18.66
N ARG A 372 -18.18 16.70 17.59
CA ARG A 372 -17.29 17.87 17.73
C ARG A 372 -18.00 19.00 18.47
N GLU A 373 -17.29 19.68 19.35
CA GLU A 373 -17.82 20.82 20.10
C GLU A 373 -17.02 22.08 19.84
N PRO A 374 -17.67 23.25 19.70
CA PRO A 374 -16.95 24.50 19.60
C PRO A 374 -16.27 24.82 20.94
N VAL A 375 -15.04 25.29 20.88
CA VAL A 375 -14.33 25.81 22.05
C VAL A 375 -14.70 27.29 22.20
N PRO A 376 -15.09 27.76 23.41
CA PRO A 376 -15.32 29.19 23.64
C PRO A 376 -14.09 29.97 23.21
N SER A 377 -14.26 30.85 22.23
CA SER A 377 -13.16 31.58 21.62
C SER A 377 -12.53 32.55 22.64
N LYS A 378 -11.29 32.26 23.05
CA LYS A 378 -10.38 33.36 23.42
C LYS A 378 -9.81 33.89 22.10
N PRO A 379 -9.76 35.20 21.91
CA PRO A 379 -9.18 35.80 20.72
C PRO A 379 -7.64 35.68 20.79
N VAL A 380 -7.13 34.47 20.70
CA VAL A 380 -5.70 34.25 20.60
C VAL A 380 -5.43 33.90 19.15
N SER A 381 -4.68 34.77 18.46
CA SER A 381 -4.03 34.34 17.22
C SER A 381 -2.95 33.32 17.61
N PRO A 382 -3.08 32.07 17.21
CA PRO A 382 -2.11 31.01 17.59
C PRO A 382 -0.75 31.19 16.91
N HIS A 383 -0.64 32.11 15.95
CA HIS A 383 0.58 32.34 15.18
C HIS A 383 0.56 33.72 14.52
N SER A 384 1.73 34.33 14.35
CA SER A 384 1.92 35.62 13.70
C SER A 384 1.42 35.72 12.25
N SER A 385 1.35 34.58 11.57
CA SER A 385 0.88 34.48 10.17
C SER A 385 -0.65 34.38 10.01
N TRP A 386 -1.42 34.20 11.10
CA TRP A 386 -2.88 34.14 11.05
C TRP A 386 -3.51 35.46 11.43
N SER A 387 -4.29 36.06 10.54
CA SER A 387 -4.99 37.31 10.79
C SER A 387 -6.44 37.04 11.20
N GLY A 388 -6.82 37.53 12.41
CA GLY A 388 -8.19 37.46 12.90
C GLY A 388 -8.48 36.35 13.93
N PRO A 389 -9.72 36.27 14.45
CA PRO A 389 -10.09 35.28 15.44
C PRO A 389 -10.16 33.90 14.82
N LEU A 390 -9.52 32.89 15.45
CA LEU A 390 -9.58 31.50 15.05
C LEU A 390 -10.71 30.78 15.79
N ARG A 391 -11.69 30.27 15.06
CA ARG A 391 -12.70 29.39 15.62
C ARG A 391 -12.10 28.01 15.87
N GLN A 392 -12.18 27.52 17.09
CA GLN A 392 -11.61 26.25 17.48
C GLN A 392 -12.69 25.24 17.82
N TRP A 393 -12.37 23.97 17.61
CA TRP A 393 -13.23 22.84 17.88
C TRP A 393 -12.44 21.75 18.59
N ARG A 394 -13.09 21.01 19.49
CA ARG A 394 -12.48 19.91 20.22
C ARG A 394 -13.17 18.58 19.90
N PRO A 395 -12.42 17.46 19.92
CA PRO A 395 -12.99 16.12 19.83
C PRO A 395 -13.62 15.73 21.17
N GLN A 396 -14.83 15.12 21.15
CA GLN A 396 -15.45 14.54 22.35
C GLN A 396 -15.35 13.02 22.36
N GLY A 397 -15.74 12.38 21.28
CA GLY A 397 -15.88 10.94 21.15
C GLY A 397 -17.34 10.48 21.24
N CYS A 398 -17.72 9.55 20.37
CA CYS A 398 -19.05 8.92 20.34
C CYS A 398 -18.98 7.56 19.61
N ASN A 399 -20.11 6.87 19.53
CA ASN A 399 -20.19 5.56 18.89
C ASN A 399 -19.95 5.57 17.37
N HIS A 400 -19.96 6.75 16.73
CA HIS A 400 -19.73 6.90 15.29
C HIS A 400 -18.27 7.22 14.93
N CYS A 401 -17.40 7.40 15.93
CA CYS A 401 -16.04 7.84 15.68
C CYS A 401 -15.05 7.14 16.59
N PHE A 402 -13.78 7.47 16.39
CA PHE A 402 -12.71 7.03 17.27
C PHE A 402 -12.06 8.24 17.95
N SER A 403 -12.16 8.31 19.30
CA SER A 403 -11.61 9.43 20.08
C SER A 403 -11.98 10.82 19.53
N GLY A 404 -13.19 10.97 19.00
CA GLY A 404 -13.66 12.25 18.44
C GLY A 404 -13.24 12.53 17.00
N TYR A 405 -12.57 11.59 16.31
CA TYR A 405 -12.14 11.77 14.93
C TYR A 405 -12.71 10.70 14.00
N TYR A 406 -12.94 11.08 12.72
CA TYR A 406 -13.47 10.19 11.71
C TYR A 406 -12.91 10.55 10.31
N GLY A 407 -11.94 9.77 9.84
CA GLY A 407 -11.27 9.97 8.57
C GLY A 407 -10.20 11.04 8.60
N ARG A 408 -9.59 11.26 7.45
CA ARG A 408 -8.46 12.19 7.28
C ARG A 408 -8.75 13.15 6.15
N VAL A 409 -8.09 14.31 6.19
CA VAL A 409 -8.03 15.29 5.10
C VAL A 409 -6.57 15.71 4.92
N ALA A 410 -6.18 15.99 3.69
CA ALA A 410 -4.85 16.45 3.41
C ALA A 410 -4.74 17.98 3.56
N ILE A 411 -3.60 18.43 4.05
CA ILE A 411 -3.12 19.79 3.99
C ILE A 411 -1.91 19.85 3.06
N TYR A 412 -1.79 20.95 2.34
CA TYR A 412 -0.84 21.10 1.27
C TYR A 412 -0.10 22.42 1.35
N ASP A 413 1.19 22.39 1.05
CA ASP A 413 2.02 23.55 0.72
C ASP A 413 2.56 23.35 -0.69
N LEU A 414 2.27 24.30 -1.59
CA LEU A 414 2.66 24.25 -2.99
C LEU A 414 3.70 25.32 -3.28
N LEU A 415 4.89 24.89 -3.71
CA LEU A 415 5.97 25.74 -4.20
C LEU A 415 6.03 25.65 -5.72
N ALA A 416 5.57 26.68 -6.42
CA ALA A 416 5.69 26.79 -7.85
C ALA A 416 7.02 27.48 -8.24
N PHE A 417 7.65 26.99 -9.31
CA PHE A 417 8.94 27.53 -9.76
C PHE A 417 8.72 28.68 -10.75
N SER A 418 8.74 29.92 -10.23
CA SER A 418 8.76 31.13 -11.04
C SER A 418 10.14 31.35 -11.68
N PRO A 419 10.27 32.21 -12.72
CA PRO A 419 11.56 32.58 -13.30
C PRO A 419 12.57 33.09 -12.28
N GLU A 420 12.12 33.90 -11.30
CA GLU A 420 12.96 34.46 -10.24
C GLU A 420 13.51 33.34 -9.33
N LEU A 421 12.67 32.40 -8.91
CA LEU A 421 13.09 31.28 -8.09
C LEU A 421 14.05 30.34 -8.87
N GLN A 422 13.81 30.13 -10.17
CA GLN A 422 14.70 29.39 -11.04
C GLN A 422 16.08 30.06 -11.14
N GLN A 423 16.13 31.39 -11.28
CA GLN A 423 17.38 32.15 -11.31
C GLN A 423 18.15 32.02 -9.98
N THR A 424 17.48 32.23 -8.85
CA THR A 424 18.10 32.06 -7.53
C THR A 424 18.69 30.66 -7.33
N LEU A 425 17.96 29.63 -7.79
CA LEU A 425 18.40 28.24 -7.69
C LEU A 425 19.60 27.96 -8.62
N SER A 426 19.64 28.59 -9.80
CA SER A 426 20.75 28.46 -10.77
C SER A 426 22.03 29.09 -10.24
N ASP A 427 21.93 30.20 -9.53
CA ASP A 427 23.07 30.93 -8.99
C ASP A 427 23.59 30.37 -7.65
N ASP A 428 23.20 29.12 -7.31
CA ASP A 428 23.48 28.45 -6.03
C ASP A 428 23.06 29.25 -4.78
N GLY A 429 22.14 30.19 -4.95
CA GLY A 429 21.57 30.99 -3.87
C GLY A 429 20.83 30.05 -2.87
N LYS A 430 20.95 30.40 -1.58
CA LYS A 430 20.12 29.76 -0.55
C LYS A 430 18.67 30.21 -0.76
N ILE A 431 17.79 29.25 -0.99
CA ILE A 431 16.35 29.48 -0.95
C ILE A 431 15.99 29.55 0.54
N SER A 432 16.05 30.74 1.14
CA SER A 432 15.50 30.90 2.47
C SER A 432 13.99 31.09 2.33
N CYS A 433 13.24 30.06 2.70
CA CYS A 433 11.78 30.13 2.80
C CYS A 433 11.32 30.96 4.02
N GLU A 434 12.25 31.61 4.70
CA GLU A 434 12.07 32.37 5.95
C GLU A 434 11.65 33.82 5.73
N ASN A 435 11.69 34.35 4.51
CA ASN A 435 11.24 35.68 4.24
C ASN A 435 9.71 35.74 4.08
N PRO A 436 8.98 36.36 5.01
CA PRO A 436 7.52 36.58 4.88
C PRO A 436 7.14 37.37 3.62
N HIS A 437 8.08 38.05 2.98
CA HIS A 437 7.90 38.79 1.73
C HIS A 437 7.98 37.91 0.48
N ASP A 438 8.48 36.66 0.57
CA ASP A 438 8.48 35.69 -0.54
C ASP A 438 7.12 34.98 -0.69
N GLN A 439 6.03 35.55 -0.20
CA GLN A 439 4.65 34.99 -0.38
C GLN A 439 4.25 34.80 -1.85
N ASN A 440 5.05 35.28 -2.79
CA ASN A 440 4.83 35.09 -4.22
C ASN A 440 5.12 33.66 -4.70
N PHE A 441 5.84 32.81 -3.92
CA PHE A 441 6.27 31.47 -4.32
C PHE A 441 5.48 30.34 -3.66
N HIS A 442 5.01 30.54 -2.42
CA HIS A 442 4.18 29.59 -1.68
C HIS A 442 2.70 29.99 -1.74
N LEU A 443 1.85 29.07 -2.17
CA LEU A 443 0.40 29.30 -2.11
C LEU A 443 -0.15 29.31 -0.68
N ASN A 444 0.46 28.51 0.22
CA ASN A 444 0.10 28.45 1.64
C ASN A 444 1.13 27.62 2.39
N SER A 445 1.49 27.95 3.63
CA SER A 445 2.25 27.03 4.46
C SER A 445 1.36 25.87 4.94
N LEU A 446 1.95 24.69 5.22
CA LEU A 446 1.21 23.56 5.80
C LEU A 446 0.44 23.95 7.06
N PHE A 447 1.05 24.81 7.89
CA PHE A 447 0.45 25.31 9.12
C PHE A 447 -0.79 26.17 8.85
N ASN A 448 -0.70 27.14 7.96
CA ASN A 448 -1.85 27.99 7.58
C ASN A 448 -2.96 27.20 6.89
N ALA A 449 -2.62 26.20 6.07
CA ALA A 449 -3.59 25.28 5.51
C ALA A 449 -4.31 24.50 6.62
N GLY A 450 -3.58 24.07 7.64
CA GLY A 450 -4.13 23.43 8.84
C GLY A 450 -5.07 24.37 9.62
N LEU A 451 -4.66 25.63 9.87
CA LEU A 451 -5.49 26.61 10.57
C LEU A 451 -6.79 26.93 9.82
N THR A 452 -6.76 26.95 8.50
CA THR A 452 -7.98 27.08 7.69
C THR A 452 -8.98 25.99 8.01
N LEU A 453 -8.52 24.72 8.06
CA LEU A 453 -9.37 23.58 8.40
C LEU A 453 -9.84 23.60 9.86
N VAL A 454 -9.04 24.15 10.79
CA VAL A 454 -9.46 24.37 12.18
C VAL A 454 -10.60 25.38 12.24
N ASN A 455 -10.47 26.51 11.55
CA ASN A 455 -11.49 27.54 11.51
C ASN A 455 -12.82 27.08 10.91
N GLU A 456 -12.76 26.13 9.94
CA GLU A 456 -13.90 25.46 9.34
C GLU A 456 -14.49 24.34 10.23
N GLY A 457 -13.82 24.01 11.32
CA GLY A 457 -14.21 22.91 12.22
C GLY A 457 -14.01 21.53 11.62
N ILE A 458 -13.15 21.39 10.63
CA ILE A 458 -12.83 20.10 9.98
C ILE A 458 -11.81 19.32 10.82
N THR A 459 -10.87 20.00 11.46
CA THR A 459 -9.88 19.40 12.35
C THR A 459 -9.74 20.19 13.64
N SER A 460 -8.96 19.72 14.61
CA SER A 460 -8.62 20.44 15.82
C SER A 460 -7.25 21.10 15.72
N LEU A 461 -7.01 22.12 16.53
CA LEU A 461 -5.69 22.78 16.61
C LEU A 461 -4.62 21.80 17.10
N ASP A 462 -4.92 20.98 18.13
CA ASP A 462 -4.00 19.97 18.65
C ASP A 462 -3.56 18.97 17.58
N GLU A 463 -4.46 18.62 16.65
CA GLU A 463 -4.14 17.72 15.56
C GLU A 463 -3.21 18.38 14.54
N VAL A 464 -3.38 19.67 14.25
CA VAL A 464 -2.46 20.43 13.40
C VAL A 464 -1.07 20.47 14.04
N PHE A 465 -0.98 20.82 15.32
CA PHE A 465 0.29 20.82 16.06
C PHE A 465 0.96 19.44 16.07
N ARG A 466 0.20 18.38 16.27
CA ARG A 466 0.70 17.00 16.24
C ARG A 466 1.37 16.63 14.92
N VAL A 467 0.88 17.18 13.80
CA VAL A 467 1.28 16.75 12.44
C VAL A 467 2.31 17.67 11.83
N VAL A 468 2.22 18.97 12.08
CA VAL A 468 3.07 20.00 11.47
C VAL A 468 4.09 20.57 12.45
N GLY A 469 3.85 20.41 13.76
CA GLY A 469 4.56 21.10 14.82
C GLY A 469 3.80 22.36 15.27
N ASP A 470 4.24 22.94 16.34
CA ASP A 470 3.61 24.12 16.94
C ASP A 470 3.93 25.43 16.20
N GLY A 471 4.80 25.38 15.19
CA GLY A 471 5.18 26.54 14.37
C GLY A 471 5.82 27.68 15.20
N MET A 472 6.15 27.41 16.45
CA MET A 472 6.95 28.33 17.23
C MET A 472 8.40 28.21 16.78
N GLU A 473 8.89 29.18 16.05
CA GLU A 473 10.31 29.43 15.94
C GLU A 473 10.80 29.71 17.37
N GLU A 474 11.73 28.93 17.87
CA GLU A 474 12.49 29.34 19.05
C GLU A 474 13.18 30.64 18.66
N GLU A 475 12.67 31.75 19.19
CA GLU A 475 13.42 33.02 19.21
C GLU A 475 14.65 32.82 20.10
N ASP A 476 15.82 32.48 19.47
CA ASP A 476 17.13 32.61 20.10
C ASP A 476 17.60 34.06 20.17
#